data_e0dbfd99d3b2ca1c03c2304b7b597ab7
#
_entry.id   e0dbfd99d3b2ca1c03c2304b7b597ab7
#
_cell.length_a   1.000
_cell.length_b   1.000
_cell.length_c   1.000
_cell.angle_alpha   90.00
_cell.angle_beta   90.00
_cell.angle_gamma   90.00
#
_symmetry.space_group_name_H-M   'P 1'
#
loop_
_entity.id
_entity.type
_entity.pdbx_description
1 polymer ?
#
loop_
_entity_poly.entity_id
_entity_poly.type
_entity_poly.pdbx_seq_one_letter_code
_entity_poly.pdbx_strand_id
1 'polypeptide(L)'
;MGMKMWLRQVLHNPPQSPPNKERRRVPRTTMDGPAPKRGRTRTEDKMPDEVAAREAMEFDVVIVGAGPAGLAAAIRLKQLAPDTGVCVVEKGGEVGAHILSGAVIEPRALAELLPDWQDRGAPLTTKATDDRFLFLTKTRAFKLPTPPQMHNEGNYIVSLGETCRWLGQQAEALGVEIYPGFAAAEVLVEDGRVVGIATGDMGIEKTGKPGANHQRGMELRAAYTLFAEGCRGSLTKAVADRFNLREGRDPQTYAIGIKELWEIPAANHRPGLVEHAVGWPLDSKTYGGSWLYHFTDEGGRFLVSYGFVVGLDYSNPWLSPFDEMQRFKTHPAIRQHFEGGRRISYGARALSEGGLQSIPKLTFPGGALIGDTAGFLNVPKIKGTHAAMKSGMLAAEAVADALADGRPAEPATYEARFRESWLYPELHGARNVRPAFAKLGLYGGIAYSALDTFVLRGKAPWTFHHAHADHEGLRQASASTKIEYPKPDGTLTFDRLSSVFISNTNHEENQPAHLRLKDPARWEGVNWERFASPESRYCPAGVYEAVETEGGHHRLQINAQNCVHCKTCDIKDPTQNIVWVTPEGGGGPNYVGM
;
A
#
# COMPACT_ATOMS: atom_id res chain seq x y z
N MET A 1 -12.06 -33.01 3.71
CA MET A 1 -12.53 -33.08 2.29
C MET A 1 -13.66 -32.09 2.00
N GLY A 2 -14.63 -31.89 2.90
CA GLY A 2 -15.76 -30.97 2.71
C GLY A 2 -15.40 -29.47 2.68
N MET A 3 -14.46 -29.02 3.50
CA MET A 3 -14.08 -27.61 3.66
C MET A 3 -13.24 -27.07 2.48
N LYS A 4 -12.36 -27.89 1.89
CA LYS A 4 -11.64 -27.51 0.64
C LYS A 4 -12.61 -27.35 -0.56
N MET A 5 -13.70 -28.10 -0.57
CA MET A 5 -14.77 -27.98 -1.58
C MET A 5 -15.60 -26.71 -1.37
N TRP A 6 -15.88 -26.33 -0.12
CA TRP A 6 -16.63 -25.12 0.22
C TRP A 6 -15.82 -23.83 -0.12
N LEU A 7 -14.52 -23.78 0.22
CA LEU A 7 -13.63 -22.67 -0.15
C LEU A 7 -13.55 -22.48 -1.68
N ARG A 8 -13.54 -23.57 -2.46
CA ARG A 8 -13.60 -23.50 -3.93
C ARG A 8 -14.96 -22.98 -4.43
N GLN A 9 -16.05 -23.32 -3.74
CA GLN A 9 -17.41 -22.90 -4.13
C GLN A 9 -17.64 -21.41 -3.88
N VAL A 10 -17.10 -20.85 -2.79
CA VAL A 10 -17.13 -19.41 -2.49
C VAL A 10 -16.28 -18.60 -3.47
N LEU A 11 -15.15 -19.13 -3.91
CA LEU A 11 -14.25 -18.47 -4.85
C LEU A 11 -14.74 -18.47 -6.32
N HIS A 12 -15.61 -19.43 -6.70
CA HIS A 12 -16.06 -19.58 -8.09
C HIS A 12 -17.46 -19.02 -8.37
N ASN A 13 -18.24 -18.66 -7.35
CA ASN A 13 -19.56 -18.06 -7.49
C ASN A 13 -19.74 -16.91 -6.49
N PRO A 14 -19.25 -15.70 -6.78
CA PRO A 14 -19.59 -14.54 -5.97
C PRO A 14 -21.12 -14.29 -6.03
N PRO A 15 -21.77 -13.87 -4.95
CA PRO A 15 -23.21 -13.60 -4.92
C PRO A 15 -23.57 -12.52 -5.94
N GLN A 16 -24.45 -12.85 -6.87
CA GLN A 16 -25.01 -11.88 -7.82
C GLN A 16 -25.99 -10.97 -7.13
N SER A 17 -25.86 -9.66 -7.38
CA SER A 17 -26.77 -8.63 -6.89
C SER A 17 -28.21 -8.91 -7.34
N PRO A 18 -29.22 -8.80 -6.46
CA PRO A 18 -30.61 -9.02 -6.84
C PRO A 18 -31.14 -7.92 -7.77
N PRO A 19 -32.04 -8.25 -8.72
CA PRO A 19 -32.58 -7.27 -9.66
C PRO A 19 -33.52 -6.28 -8.97
N ASN A 20 -33.43 -5.04 -9.39
CA ASN A 20 -34.20 -3.86 -8.97
C ASN A 20 -35.72 -4.13 -9.02
N LYS A 21 -36.42 -4.15 -7.88
CA LYS A 21 -37.88 -4.23 -7.83
C LYS A 21 -38.49 -2.85 -7.71
N GLU A 22 -39.32 -2.53 -8.70
CA GLU A 22 -40.16 -1.32 -8.78
C GLU A 22 -40.98 -1.09 -7.52
N ARG A 23 -41.05 0.17 -7.10
CA ARG A 23 -41.84 0.67 -5.97
C ARG A 23 -43.32 0.59 -6.32
N ARG A 24 -44.10 -0.30 -5.69
CA ARG A 24 -45.54 -0.19 -5.61
C ARG A 24 -45.96 0.61 -4.36
N ARG A 25 -46.75 1.65 -4.59
CA ARG A 25 -47.43 2.45 -3.54
C ARG A 25 -48.51 1.60 -2.90
N VAL A 26 -48.60 1.62 -1.56
CA VAL A 26 -49.71 1.06 -0.78
C VAL A 26 -50.43 2.19 -0.07
N PRO A 27 -51.80 2.21 -0.04
CA PRO A 27 -52.59 3.29 0.53
C PRO A 27 -52.67 3.21 2.07
N ARG A 28 -52.79 4.38 2.70
CA ARG A 28 -53.08 4.52 4.14
C ARG A 28 -54.51 4.17 4.42
N THR A 29 -54.75 3.29 5.40
CA THR A 29 -56.02 3.16 6.10
C THR A 29 -55.81 3.32 7.61
N THR A 30 -56.54 4.25 8.17
CA THR A 30 -56.72 4.49 9.60
C THR A 30 -57.74 3.49 10.17
N MET A 31 -57.47 2.89 11.32
CA MET A 31 -58.51 2.38 12.23
C MET A 31 -58.04 2.34 13.68
N ASP A 32 -58.81 3.00 14.54
CA ASP A 32 -58.75 2.95 15.98
C ASP A 32 -59.28 1.60 16.53
N GLY A 33 -58.68 1.12 17.63
CA GLY A 33 -59.22 0.00 18.40
C GLY A 33 -58.43 -0.23 19.71
N PRO A 34 -59.08 -0.64 20.79
CA PRO A 34 -58.69 -0.39 22.18
C PRO A 34 -57.64 -1.37 22.73
N ALA A 35 -56.89 -0.90 23.75
CA ALA A 35 -55.80 -1.58 24.43
C ALA A 35 -56.23 -2.87 25.18
N PRO A 36 -55.42 -3.94 25.16
CA PRO A 36 -55.56 -5.07 26.07
C PRO A 36 -54.56 -5.03 27.23
N LYS A 37 -55.02 -5.66 28.30
CA LYS A 37 -54.54 -5.71 29.67
C LYS A 37 -53.14 -6.33 29.82
N ARG A 38 -52.38 -5.80 30.80
CA ARG A 38 -51.10 -6.29 31.29
C ARG A 38 -51.18 -7.76 31.77
N GLY A 39 -50.44 -8.63 31.06
CA GLY A 39 -50.01 -9.92 31.58
C GLY A 39 -48.47 -9.84 31.82
N ARG A 40 -48.06 -10.07 33.08
CA ARG A 40 -46.66 -10.25 33.43
C ARG A 40 -46.18 -11.61 32.89
N THR A 41 -45.48 -11.62 31.80
CA THR A 41 -44.62 -12.75 31.39
C THR A 41 -43.22 -12.48 31.90
N ARG A 42 -42.69 -13.43 32.66
CA ARG A 42 -41.32 -13.54 33.10
C ARG A 42 -40.47 -13.59 31.83
N THR A 43 -39.72 -12.55 31.56
CA THR A 43 -38.63 -12.59 30.58
C THR A 43 -37.56 -13.53 31.15
N GLU A 44 -37.41 -14.69 30.54
CA GLU A 44 -36.19 -15.46 30.65
C GLU A 44 -35.06 -14.57 30.11
N ASP A 45 -34.11 -14.22 30.97
CA ASP A 45 -32.83 -13.61 30.56
C ASP A 45 -32.15 -14.62 29.62
N LYS A 46 -32.27 -14.39 28.31
CA LYS A 46 -31.40 -15.03 27.34
C LYS A 46 -29.98 -14.59 27.70
N MET A 47 -29.18 -15.55 28.13
CA MET A 47 -27.73 -15.40 28.19
C MET A 47 -27.24 -14.81 26.84
N PRO A 48 -26.24 -13.91 26.83
CA PRO A 48 -25.70 -13.41 25.58
C PRO A 48 -25.27 -14.63 24.74
N ASP A 49 -25.68 -14.63 23.47
CA ASP A 49 -25.35 -15.70 22.51
C ASP A 49 -23.86 -16.01 22.63
N GLU A 50 -23.55 -17.26 22.99
CA GLU A 50 -22.19 -17.76 23.05
C GLU A 50 -21.58 -17.54 21.66
N VAL A 51 -20.64 -16.62 21.56
CA VAL A 51 -20.01 -16.26 20.28
C VAL A 51 -19.33 -17.53 19.74
N ALA A 52 -19.92 -18.17 18.74
CA ALA A 52 -19.44 -19.42 18.18
C ALA A 52 -17.92 -19.35 17.93
N ALA A 53 -17.18 -20.39 18.29
CA ALA A 53 -15.73 -20.42 18.06
C ALA A 53 -15.41 -20.27 16.57
N ARG A 54 -14.29 -19.62 16.22
CA ARG A 54 -13.81 -19.56 14.83
C ARG A 54 -13.37 -20.96 14.39
N GLU A 55 -13.63 -21.28 13.15
CA GLU A 55 -12.99 -22.44 12.53
C GLU A 55 -11.50 -22.18 12.38
N ALA A 56 -10.67 -23.22 12.58
CA ALA A 56 -9.22 -23.12 12.50
C ALA A 56 -8.66 -24.03 11.41
N MET A 57 -7.65 -23.53 10.70
CA MET A 57 -6.80 -24.33 9.80
C MET A 57 -5.35 -24.21 10.27
N GLU A 58 -4.59 -25.31 10.13
CA GLU A 58 -3.19 -25.36 10.54
C GLU A 58 -2.26 -25.47 9.33
N PHE A 59 -1.19 -24.69 9.38
CA PHE A 59 -0.11 -24.66 8.40
C PHE A 59 1.25 -24.64 9.12
N ASP A 60 2.32 -24.91 8.40
CA ASP A 60 3.65 -24.65 8.93
C ASP A 60 3.97 -23.14 8.86
N VAL A 61 3.58 -22.48 7.79
CA VAL A 61 3.83 -21.06 7.57
C VAL A 61 2.59 -20.35 6.98
N VAL A 62 2.20 -19.25 7.62
CA VAL A 62 1.21 -18.31 7.09
C VAL A 62 1.91 -17.03 6.65
N ILE A 63 1.59 -16.56 5.45
CA ILE A 63 2.11 -15.31 4.85
C ILE A 63 0.96 -14.33 4.65
N VAL A 64 1.09 -13.14 5.20
CA VAL A 64 0.06 -12.09 5.11
C VAL A 64 0.40 -11.12 4.00
N GLY A 65 -0.23 -11.27 2.84
CA GLY A 65 -0.07 -10.45 1.65
C GLY A 65 0.60 -11.17 0.47
N ALA A 66 -0.10 -11.24 -0.67
CA ALA A 66 0.37 -11.81 -1.93
C ALA A 66 1.06 -10.76 -2.83
N GLY A 67 1.88 -9.90 -2.23
CA GLY A 67 2.77 -9.00 -2.95
C GLY A 67 4.11 -9.67 -3.30
N PRO A 68 5.06 -8.96 -3.96
CA PRO A 68 6.33 -9.53 -4.40
C PRO A 68 7.13 -10.21 -3.28
N ALA A 69 7.12 -9.66 -2.06
CA ALA A 69 7.83 -10.24 -0.92
C ALA A 69 7.20 -11.55 -0.44
N GLY A 70 5.86 -11.55 -0.26
CA GLY A 70 5.14 -12.74 0.21
C GLY A 70 5.20 -13.89 -0.78
N LEU A 71 5.00 -13.60 -2.07
CA LEU A 71 5.09 -14.62 -3.12
C LEU A 71 6.51 -15.16 -3.29
N ALA A 72 7.53 -14.29 -3.22
CA ALA A 72 8.93 -14.75 -3.25
C ALA A 72 9.28 -15.63 -2.04
N ALA A 73 8.76 -15.29 -0.84
CA ALA A 73 8.94 -16.11 0.35
C ALA A 73 8.24 -17.48 0.20
N ALA A 74 7.01 -17.51 -0.30
CA ALA A 74 6.25 -18.74 -0.50
C ALA A 74 6.94 -19.68 -1.51
N ILE A 75 7.36 -19.16 -2.66
CA ILE A 75 8.09 -19.92 -3.68
C ILE A 75 9.39 -20.47 -3.09
N ARG A 76 10.17 -19.62 -2.40
CA ARG A 76 11.47 -20.03 -1.83
C ARG A 76 11.31 -21.10 -0.75
N LEU A 77 10.32 -21.00 0.11
CA LEU A 77 10.00 -22.05 1.10
C LEU A 77 9.72 -23.39 0.44
N LYS A 78 8.87 -23.40 -0.60
CA LYS A 78 8.53 -24.64 -1.32
C LYS A 78 9.70 -25.21 -2.11
N GLN A 79 10.65 -24.38 -2.57
CA GLN A 79 11.89 -24.84 -3.18
C GLN A 79 12.82 -25.54 -2.19
N LEU A 80 12.89 -25.04 -0.95
CA LEU A 80 13.77 -25.57 0.11
C LEU A 80 13.15 -26.76 0.85
N ALA A 81 11.85 -26.71 1.09
CA ALA A 81 11.11 -27.70 1.85
C ALA A 81 9.75 -27.96 1.18
N PRO A 82 9.71 -28.84 0.15
CA PRO A 82 8.51 -29.07 -0.67
C PRO A 82 7.28 -29.54 0.11
N ASP A 83 7.48 -30.23 1.21
CA ASP A 83 6.40 -30.80 2.05
C ASP A 83 5.82 -29.78 3.04
N THR A 84 6.45 -28.61 3.20
CA THR A 84 5.97 -27.57 4.11
C THR A 84 4.59 -27.04 3.69
N GLY A 85 3.64 -27.03 4.62
CA GLY A 85 2.32 -26.42 4.46
C GLY A 85 2.42 -24.89 4.47
N VAL A 86 2.27 -24.24 3.30
CA VAL A 86 2.37 -22.79 3.14
C VAL A 86 1.05 -22.20 2.69
N CYS A 87 0.52 -21.25 3.48
CA CYS A 87 -0.69 -20.49 3.18
C CYS A 87 -0.35 -19.03 2.96
N VAL A 88 -0.90 -18.41 1.91
CA VAL A 88 -0.81 -16.97 1.65
C VAL A 88 -2.22 -16.38 1.66
N VAL A 89 -2.47 -15.37 2.50
CA VAL A 89 -3.74 -14.63 2.50
C VAL A 89 -3.57 -13.29 1.80
N GLU A 90 -4.54 -12.92 0.97
CA GLU A 90 -4.58 -11.63 0.27
C GLU A 90 -5.96 -10.99 0.47
N LYS A 91 -5.98 -9.72 0.90
CA LYS A 91 -7.22 -8.98 1.12
C LYS A 91 -7.92 -8.57 -0.17
N GLY A 92 -7.20 -8.40 -1.28
CA GLY A 92 -7.77 -8.14 -2.59
C GLY A 92 -8.53 -9.34 -3.13
N GLY A 93 -9.54 -9.11 -3.99
CA GLY A 93 -10.35 -10.17 -4.61
C GLY A 93 -9.57 -11.12 -5.51
N GLU A 94 -8.36 -10.71 -5.92
CA GLU A 94 -7.39 -11.53 -6.66
C GLU A 94 -5.96 -11.07 -6.36
N VAL A 95 -4.98 -11.94 -6.62
CA VAL A 95 -3.56 -11.58 -6.54
C VAL A 95 -3.26 -10.47 -7.55
N GLY A 96 -2.60 -9.42 -7.10
CA GLY A 96 -2.23 -8.28 -7.96
C GLY A 96 -3.27 -7.15 -8.00
N ALA A 97 -4.54 -7.35 -7.60
CA ALA A 97 -5.59 -6.33 -7.68
C ALA A 97 -5.23 -5.02 -6.95
N HIS A 98 -4.62 -5.12 -5.79
CA HIS A 98 -4.21 -3.96 -4.98
C HIS A 98 -2.79 -3.48 -5.23
N ILE A 99 -2.08 -4.06 -6.19
CA ILE A 99 -0.69 -3.71 -6.49
C ILE A 99 -0.63 -2.45 -7.34
N LEU A 100 0.12 -1.46 -6.87
CA LEU A 100 0.41 -0.23 -7.59
C LEU A 100 1.90 0.10 -7.43
N SER A 101 2.59 0.27 -8.56
CA SER A 101 3.99 0.65 -8.58
C SER A 101 4.32 1.41 -9.86
N GLY A 102 5.47 2.07 -9.94
CA GLY A 102 5.97 2.74 -11.12
C GLY A 102 5.80 1.97 -12.44
N ALA A 103 6.25 0.80 -12.73
CA ALA A 103 7.28 0.02 -12.10
C ALA A 103 8.41 -0.22 -13.11
N VAL A 104 9.61 0.09 -12.70
CA VAL A 104 10.79 -0.48 -13.36
C VAL A 104 11.35 -1.53 -12.42
N ILE A 105 11.38 -2.79 -12.87
CA ILE A 105 11.88 -3.92 -12.10
C ILE A 105 13.34 -4.20 -12.45
N GLU A 106 14.18 -4.37 -11.42
CA GLU A 106 15.49 -4.98 -11.53
C GLU A 106 15.32 -6.50 -11.39
N PRO A 107 15.65 -7.29 -12.41
CA PRO A 107 15.34 -8.72 -12.41
C PRO A 107 16.23 -9.57 -11.50
N ARG A 108 17.22 -9.00 -10.83
CA ARG A 108 18.21 -9.72 -10.01
C ARG A 108 17.59 -10.70 -9.03
N ALA A 109 16.66 -10.25 -8.19
CA ALA A 109 16.02 -11.11 -7.20
C ALA A 109 15.09 -12.14 -7.85
N LEU A 110 14.42 -11.78 -8.96
CA LEU A 110 13.64 -12.73 -9.75
C LEU A 110 14.50 -13.82 -10.35
N ALA A 111 15.63 -13.45 -10.93
CA ALA A 111 16.58 -14.42 -11.52
C ALA A 111 17.25 -15.34 -10.47
N GLU A 112 17.44 -14.85 -9.24
CA GLU A 112 17.87 -15.71 -8.12
C GLU A 112 16.78 -16.69 -7.68
N LEU A 113 15.51 -16.26 -7.69
CA LEU A 113 14.38 -17.07 -7.26
C LEU A 113 13.99 -18.11 -8.32
N LEU A 114 13.88 -17.67 -9.57
CA LEU A 114 13.45 -18.45 -10.73
C LEU A 114 14.45 -18.14 -11.89
N PRO A 115 15.56 -18.88 -12.00
CA PRO A 115 16.59 -18.62 -13.03
C PRO A 115 16.04 -18.72 -14.46
N ASP A 116 15.03 -19.51 -14.67
CA ASP A 116 14.33 -19.77 -15.94
C ASP A 116 13.06 -18.90 -16.13
N TRP A 117 12.96 -17.75 -15.44
CA TRP A 117 11.77 -16.88 -15.45
C TRP A 117 11.35 -16.45 -16.88
N GLN A 118 12.30 -16.29 -17.81
CA GLN A 118 12.00 -15.94 -19.20
C GLN A 118 11.28 -17.09 -19.91
N ASP A 119 11.79 -18.31 -19.76
CA ASP A 119 11.20 -19.51 -20.37
C ASP A 119 9.83 -19.86 -19.76
N ARG A 120 9.59 -19.44 -18.51
CA ARG A 120 8.30 -19.55 -17.84
C ARG A 120 7.30 -18.48 -18.25
N GLY A 121 7.65 -17.58 -19.16
CA GLY A 121 6.74 -16.54 -19.65
C GLY A 121 6.47 -15.43 -18.62
N ALA A 122 7.46 -15.01 -17.84
CA ALA A 122 7.28 -13.85 -16.96
C ALA A 122 6.94 -12.58 -17.78
N PRO A 123 6.00 -11.73 -17.33
CA PRO A 123 5.50 -10.59 -18.09
C PRO A 123 6.48 -9.39 -18.07
N LEU A 124 7.77 -9.65 -18.30
CA LEU A 124 8.84 -8.66 -18.37
C LEU A 124 9.25 -8.49 -19.84
N THR A 125 8.45 -7.73 -20.60
CA THR A 125 8.59 -7.63 -22.07
C THR A 125 9.29 -6.35 -22.53
N THR A 126 9.08 -5.21 -21.86
CA THR A 126 9.62 -3.92 -22.27
C THR A 126 10.93 -3.61 -21.53
N LYS A 127 12.07 -3.69 -22.20
CA LYS A 127 13.37 -3.29 -21.64
C LYS A 127 13.46 -1.78 -21.50
N ALA A 128 14.02 -1.30 -20.39
CA ALA A 128 14.39 0.10 -20.25
C ALA A 128 15.64 0.40 -21.10
N THR A 129 15.57 1.43 -21.97
CA THR A 129 16.61 1.72 -22.97
C THR A 129 17.05 3.18 -23.01
N ASP A 130 16.28 4.12 -22.45
CA ASP A 130 16.60 5.56 -22.44
C ASP A 130 16.28 6.12 -21.04
N ASP A 131 17.32 6.48 -20.29
CA ASP A 131 17.20 7.10 -18.97
C ASP A 131 17.31 8.61 -19.06
N ARG A 132 16.35 9.33 -18.49
CA ARG A 132 16.34 10.78 -18.38
C ARG A 132 16.10 11.24 -16.96
N PHE A 133 16.90 12.22 -16.54
CA PHE A 133 16.70 12.90 -15.27
C PHE A 133 16.59 14.41 -15.52
N LEU A 134 15.45 15.01 -15.13
CA LEU A 134 15.11 16.40 -15.40
C LEU A 134 15.02 17.21 -14.10
N PHE A 135 15.51 18.43 -14.16
CA PHE A 135 15.18 19.47 -13.19
C PHE A 135 14.18 20.44 -13.83
N LEU A 136 13.02 20.60 -13.22
CA LEU A 136 11.95 21.45 -13.72
C LEU A 136 11.87 22.78 -12.94
N THR A 137 11.81 23.88 -13.69
CA THR A 137 11.28 25.16 -13.24
C THR A 137 9.85 25.29 -13.73
N LYS A 138 9.16 26.37 -13.45
CA LYS A 138 7.76 26.55 -13.89
C LYS A 138 7.56 26.42 -15.41
N THR A 139 8.58 26.76 -16.22
CA THR A 139 8.45 26.84 -17.68
C THR A 139 9.56 26.14 -18.47
N ARG A 140 10.64 25.73 -17.81
CA ARG A 140 11.82 25.13 -18.47
C ARG A 140 12.18 23.81 -17.80
N ALA A 141 12.67 22.87 -18.60
CA ALA A 141 13.29 21.63 -18.16
C ALA A 141 14.79 21.65 -18.45
N PHE A 142 15.57 21.22 -17.50
CA PHE A 142 17.02 21.06 -17.62
C PHE A 142 17.36 19.58 -17.44
N LYS A 143 18.02 19.00 -18.44
CA LYS A 143 18.51 17.62 -18.33
C LYS A 143 19.71 17.60 -17.37
N LEU A 144 19.61 16.80 -16.33
CA LEU A 144 20.70 16.52 -15.40
C LEU A 144 21.40 15.20 -15.78
N PRO A 145 22.66 15.00 -15.37
CA PRO A 145 23.26 13.67 -15.42
C PRO A 145 22.43 12.68 -14.60
N THR A 146 22.09 11.55 -15.21
CA THR A 146 21.40 10.47 -14.48
C THR A 146 22.36 9.86 -13.46
N PRO A 147 22.04 9.85 -12.16
CA PRO A 147 22.88 9.22 -11.15
C PRO A 147 23.06 7.73 -11.45
N PRO A 148 24.25 7.13 -11.23
CA PRO A 148 24.51 5.73 -11.52
C PRO A 148 23.50 4.73 -10.95
N GLN A 149 22.99 4.98 -9.73
CA GLN A 149 21.98 4.14 -9.08
C GLN A 149 20.60 4.21 -9.77
N MET A 150 20.36 5.22 -10.60
CA MET A 150 19.11 5.39 -11.36
C MET A 150 19.19 4.83 -12.78
N HIS A 151 20.35 4.33 -13.22
CA HIS A 151 20.47 3.70 -14.53
C HIS A 151 19.65 2.40 -14.58
N ASN A 152 19.00 2.18 -15.70
CA ASN A 152 18.06 1.09 -15.91
C ASN A 152 18.52 0.07 -16.97
N GLU A 153 19.77 0.09 -17.38
CA GLU A 153 20.30 -0.95 -18.27
C GLU A 153 20.09 -2.34 -17.65
N GLY A 154 19.47 -3.24 -18.42
CA GLY A 154 19.10 -4.59 -17.95
C GLY A 154 17.80 -4.67 -17.14
N ASN A 155 17.16 -3.55 -16.85
CA ASN A 155 15.86 -3.50 -16.16
C ASN A 155 14.70 -3.52 -17.16
N TYR A 156 13.48 -3.77 -16.63
CA TYR A 156 12.26 -3.86 -17.43
C TYR A 156 11.17 -2.95 -16.87
N ILE A 157 10.43 -2.31 -17.78
CA ILE A 157 9.18 -1.59 -17.45
C ILE A 157 8.05 -2.60 -17.47
N VAL A 158 7.30 -2.69 -16.38
CA VAL A 158 6.28 -3.74 -16.18
C VAL A 158 5.02 -3.20 -15.50
N SER A 159 3.92 -3.95 -15.63
CA SER A 159 2.85 -3.93 -14.65
C SER A 159 3.24 -4.84 -13.47
N LEU A 160 3.39 -4.26 -12.28
CA LEU A 160 3.73 -5.08 -11.11
C LEU A 160 2.55 -5.95 -10.67
N GLY A 161 1.31 -5.52 -10.94
CA GLY A 161 0.12 -6.33 -10.72
C GLY A 161 0.14 -7.64 -11.53
N GLU A 162 0.45 -7.56 -12.84
CA GLU A 162 0.59 -8.73 -13.70
C GLU A 162 1.77 -9.62 -13.27
N THR A 163 2.89 -8.99 -12.88
CA THR A 163 4.05 -9.74 -12.35
C THR A 163 3.66 -10.52 -11.08
N CYS A 164 2.86 -9.94 -10.19
CA CYS A 164 2.39 -10.65 -9.00
C CYS A 164 1.41 -11.77 -9.34
N ARG A 165 0.50 -11.59 -10.30
CA ARG A 165 -0.39 -12.68 -10.77
C ARG A 165 0.43 -13.86 -11.28
N TRP A 166 1.42 -13.58 -12.12
CA TRP A 166 2.32 -14.62 -12.63
C TRP A 166 3.11 -15.31 -11.50
N LEU A 167 3.67 -14.55 -10.53
CA LEU A 167 4.34 -15.12 -9.35
C LEU A 167 3.38 -15.98 -8.52
N GLY A 168 2.12 -15.57 -8.39
CA GLY A 168 1.07 -16.36 -7.72
C GLY A 168 0.88 -17.72 -8.39
N GLN A 169 0.79 -17.75 -9.73
CA GLN A 169 0.71 -19.01 -10.49
C GLN A 169 1.94 -19.90 -10.29
N GLN A 170 3.14 -19.33 -10.23
CA GLN A 170 4.36 -20.08 -9.91
C GLN A 170 4.33 -20.67 -8.49
N ALA A 171 3.81 -19.92 -7.53
CA ALA A 171 3.66 -20.39 -6.14
C ALA A 171 2.64 -21.53 -6.03
N GLU A 172 1.46 -21.39 -6.67
CA GLU A 172 0.42 -22.42 -6.71
C GLU A 172 0.91 -23.69 -7.39
N ALA A 173 1.69 -23.58 -8.47
CA ALA A 173 2.31 -24.72 -9.14
C ALA A 173 3.25 -25.53 -8.25
N LEU A 174 3.81 -24.90 -7.21
CA LEU A 174 4.63 -25.54 -6.17
C LEU A 174 3.81 -26.07 -4.97
N GLY A 175 2.48 -25.91 -5.00
CA GLY A 175 1.59 -26.37 -3.93
C GLY A 175 1.43 -25.36 -2.78
N VAL A 176 1.64 -24.06 -3.01
CA VAL A 176 1.24 -23.00 -2.08
C VAL A 176 -0.27 -22.82 -2.12
N GLU A 177 -0.92 -22.72 -0.98
CA GLU A 177 -2.33 -22.40 -0.89
C GLU A 177 -2.49 -20.87 -0.82
N ILE A 178 -3.03 -20.22 -1.87
CA ILE A 178 -3.27 -18.77 -1.89
C ILE A 178 -4.77 -18.52 -1.75
N TYR A 179 -5.14 -17.63 -0.80
CA TYR A 179 -6.52 -17.28 -0.51
C TYR A 179 -6.77 -15.77 -0.76
N PRO A 180 -7.11 -15.37 -2.00
CA PRO A 180 -7.58 -14.02 -2.28
C PRO A 180 -8.95 -13.77 -1.65
N GLY A 181 -9.24 -12.52 -1.28
CA GLY A 181 -10.49 -12.16 -0.61
C GLY A 181 -10.49 -12.43 0.90
N PHE A 182 -9.41 -12.98 1.46
CA PHE A 182 -9.29 -13.23 2.89
C PHE A 182 -8.39 -12.18 3.56
N ALA A 183 -9.04 -11.24 4.25
CA ALA A 183 -8.36 -10.13 4.90
C ALA A 183 -7.91 -10.52 6.31
N ALA A 184 -6.61 -10.56 6.56
CA ALA A 184 -6.07 -10.73 7.90
C ALA A 184 -6.43 -9.52 8.78
N ALA A 185 -7.14 -9.74 9.88
CA ALA A 185 -7.69 -8.71 10.75
C ALA A 185 -7.14 -8.74 12.19
N GLU A 186 -6.65 -9.88 12.64
CA GLU A 186 -6.15 -10.07 14.01
C GLU A 186 -4.87 -10.93 14.01
N VAL A 187 -3.95 -10.62 14.92
CA VAL A 187 -2.76 -11.44 15.19
C VAL A 187 -3.07 -12.36 16.37
N LEU A 188 -2.96 -13.66 16.17
CA LEU A 188 -3.14 -14.63 17.23
C LEU A 188 -1.83 -14.77 18.02
N VAL A 189 -1.91 -14.58 19.35
CA VAL A 189 -0.74 -14.64 20.23
C VAL A 189 -1.05 -15.51 21.43
N GLU A 190 -0.24 -16.54 21.65
CA GLU A 190 -0.28 -17.43 22.81
C GLU A 190 1.11 -17.45 23.47
N ASP A 191 1.16 -17.39 24.79
CA ASP A 191 2.39 -17.40 25.59
C ASP A 191 3.50 -16.45 25.08
N GLY A 192 3.10 -15.27 24.60
CA GLY A 192 4.02 -14.27 24.07
C GLY A 192 4.56 -14.56 22.68
N ARG A 193 4.06 -15.57 21.97
CA ARG A 193 4.43 -15.99 20.62
C ARG A 193 3.26 -15.78 19.66
N VAL A 194 3.53 -15.29 18.45
CA VAL A 194 2.57 -15.31 17.36
C VAL A 194 2.36 -16.76 16.91
N VAL A 195 1.10 -17.19 16.88
CA VAL A 195 0.70 -18.55 16.49
C VAL A 195 -0.19 -18.55 15.23
N GLY A 196 -0.29 -17.41 14.56
CA GLY A 196 -1.08 -17.27 13.34
C GLY A 196 -1.81 -15.93 13.25
N ILE A 197 -2.83 -15.90 12.40
CA ILE A 197 -3.74 -14.76 12.25
C ILE A 197 -5.19 -15.23 12.23
N ALA A 198 -6.12 -14.30 12.51
CA ALA A 198 -7.51 -14.51 12.17
C ALA A 198 -7.93 -13.56 11.03
N THR A 199 -8.77 -14.06 10.13
CA THR A 199 -9.40 -13.25 9.11
C THR A 199 -10.56 -12.44 9.71
N GLY A 200 -10.93 -11.34 9.07
CA GLY A 200 -12.09 -10.54 9.48
C GLY A 200 -13.41 -11.26 9.23
N ASP A 201 -14.40 -10.95 10.07
CA ASP A 201 -15.77 -11.37 9.82
C ASP A 201 -16.30 -10.67 8.55
N MET A 202 -17.15 -11.36 7.80
CA MET A 202 -17.85 -10.81 6.64
C MET A 202 -19.34 -10.61 6.95
N GLY A 203 -19.99 -9.66 6.27
CA GLY A 203 -21.42 -9.38 6.47
C GLY A 203 -21.74 -8.69 7.81
N ILE A 204 -20.79 -7.95 8.38
CA ILE A 204 -21.05 -7.04 9.50
C ILE A 204 -21.62 -5.73 8.95
N GLU A 205 -22.79 -5.33 9.43
CA GLU A 205 -23.46 -4.09 9.01
C GLU A 205 -22.78 -2.83 9.56
N LYS A 206 -23.07 -1.65 8.97
CA LYS A 206 -22.61 -0.33 9.48
C LYS A 206 -22.85 -0.10 10.97
N THR A 207 -23.87 -0.73 11.52
CA THR A 207 -24.19 -0.70 12.95
C THR A 207 -23.22 -1.48 13.83
N GLY A 208 -22.31 -2.25 13.24
CA GLY A 208 -21.43 -3.18 13.92
C GLY A 208 -22.08 -4.51 14.32
N LYS A 209 -23.32 -4.76 13.86
CA LYS A 209 -24.06 -6.01 14.15
C LYS A 209 -23.92 -6.98 12.98
N PRO A 210 -23.97 -8.31 13.24
CA PRO A 210 -24.08 -9.31 12.20
C PRO A 210 -25.31 -9.10 11.33
N GLY A 211 -25.14 -9.07 10.01
CA GLY A 211 -26.22 -9.04 9.02
C GLY A 211 -26.67 -10.43 8.60
N ALA A 212 -27.60 -10.49 7.64
CA ALA A 212 -28.17 -11.77 7.15
C ALA A 212 -27.13 -12.69 6.49
N ASN A 213 -26.07 -12.12 5.92
CA ASN A 213 -24.98 -12.84 5.25
C ASN A 213 -23.71 -12.93 6.12
N HIS A 214 -23.85 -12.77 7.43
CA HIS A 214 -22.71 -12.81 8.34
C HIS A 214 -22.00 -14.16 8.27
N GLN A 215 -20.70 -14.08 8.08
CA GLN A 215 -19.78 -15.21 8.14
C GLN A 215 -18.64 -14.85 9.08
N ARG A 216 -18.41 -15.70 10.06
CA ARG A 216 -17.33 -15.48 11.00
C ARG A 216 -15.98 -15.73 10.33
N GLY A 217 -15.00 -14.91 10.66
CA GLY A 217 -13.62 -15.09 10.22
C GLY A 217 -13.03 -16.40 10.74
N MET A 218 -11.97 -16.87 10.09
CA MET A 218 -11.28 -18.11 10.41
C MET A 218 -9.95 -17.83 11.11
N GLU A 219 -9.47 -18.76 11.91
CA GLU A 219 -8.09 -18.78 12.40
C GLU A 219 -7.20 -19.56 11.44
N LEU A 220 -6.10 -18.95 11.02
CA LEU A 220 -5.03 -19.60 10.27
C LEU A 220 -3.82 -19.71 11.20
N ARG A 221 -3.65 -20.87 11.79
CA ARG A 221 -2.63 -21.14 12.79
C ARG A 221 -1.36 -21.64 12.11
N ALA A 222 -0.19 -21.22 12.62
CA ALA A 222 1.08 -21.60 12.02
C ALA A 222 2.24 -21.60 13.01
N ALA A 223 3.27 -22.38 12.70
CA ALA A 223 4.53 -22.32 13.43
C ALA A 223 5.21 -20.95 13.23
N TYR A 224 5.14 -20.37 12.04
CA TYR A 224 5.64 -19.03 11.74
C TYR A 224 4.69 -18.24 10.87
N THR A 225 4.60 -16.92 11.14
CA THR A 225 3.83 -15.97 10.36
C THR A 225 4.74 -14.91 9.74
N LEU A 226 4.71 -14.75 8.42
CA LEU A 226 5.46 -13.72 7.70
C LEU A 226 4.52 -12.56 7.32
N PHE A 227 4.82 -11.35 7.80
CA PHE A 227 4.02 -10.17 7.48
C PHE A 227 4.60 -9.46 6.26
N ALA A 228 3.87 -9.54 5.15
CA ALA A 228 4.15 -8.96 3.84
C ALA A 228 3.10 -7.91 3.42
N GLU A 229 2.51 -7.19 4.39
CA GLU A 229 1.39 -6.27 4.19
C GLU A 229 1.75 -4.98 3.41
N GLY A 230 3.02 -4.82 3.06
CA GLY A 230 3.55 -3.61 2.43
C GLY A 230 3.59 -2.42 3.39
N CYS A 231 3.72 -1.21 2.82
CA CYS A 231 3.82 0.02 3.57
C CYS A 231 2.67 0.19 4.59
N ARG A 232 3.01 0.45 5.84
CA ARG A 232 2.07 0.71 6.94
C ARG A 232 1.01 -0.39 7.10
N GLY A 233 1.43 -1.65 7.23
CA GLY A 233 0.56 -2.80 7.46
C GLY A 233 -0.31 -2.65 8.70
N SER A 234 -1.56 -3.11 8.65
CA SER A 234 -2.49 -2.99 9.79
C SER A 234 -2.04 -3.86 10.96
N LEU A 235 -1.76 -5.13 10.70
CA LEU A 235 -1.28 -6.06 11.72
C LEU A 235 0.18 -5.80 12.09
N THR A 236 0.98 -5.33 11.14
CA THR A 236 2.38 -4.94 11.38
C THR A 236 2.51 -3.89 12.49
N LYS A 237 1.57 -2.94 12.58
CA LYS A 237 1.57 -1.95 13.68
C LYS A 237 1.41 -2.64 15.03
N ALA A 238 0.44 -3.53 15.14
CA ALA A 238 0.18 -4.28 16.39
C ALA A 238 1.38 -5.16 16.79
N VAL A 239 2.00 -5.85 15.83
CA VAL A 239 3.19 -6.68 16.06
C VAL A 239 4.39 -5.82 16.47
N ALA A 240 4.62 -4.70 15.76
CA ALA A 240 5.73 -3.80 16.05
C ALA A 240 5.63 -3.18 17.45
N ASP A 241 4.43 -2.78 17.86
CA ASP A 241 4.17 -2.22 19.19
C ASP A 241 4.33 -3.30 20.28
N ARG A 242 3.76 -4.49 20.06
CA ARG A 242 3.80 -5.59 21.02
C ARG A 242 5.22 -6.08 21.33
N PHE A 243 6.07 -6.16 20.32
CA PHE A 243 7.43 -6.71 20.43
C PHE A 243 8.52 -5.64 20.41
N ASN A 244 8.17 -4.36 20.54
CA ASN A 244 9.11 -3.22 20.52
C ASN A 244 10.07 -3.22 19.31
N LEU A 245 9.60 -3.62 18.13
CA LEU A 245 10.48 -3.84 16.98
C LEU A 245 11.16 -2.58 16.47
N ARG A 246 10.66 -1.39 16.86
CA ARG A 246 11.21 -0.09 16.47
C ARG A 246 12.17 0.53 17.50
N GLU A 247 12.44 -0.15 18.59
CA GLU A 247 13.35 0.36 19.61
C GLU A 247 14.76 0.59 19.05
N GLY A 248 15.31 1.79 19.29
CA GLY A 248 16.63 2.19 18.79
C GLY A 248 16.71 2.41 17.26
N ARG A 249 15.56 2.54 16.58
CA ARG A 249 15.48 2.83 15.14
C ARG A 249 15.01 4.26 14.90
N ASP A 250 15.41 4.82 13.75
CA ASP A 250 14.87 6.11 13.33
C ASP A 250 13.36 6.01 13.08
N PRO A 251 12.60 7.09 13.27
CA PRO A 251 11.22 7.16 12.80
C PRO A 251 11.13 6.80 11.31
N GLN A 252 10.16 5.97 10.94
CA GLN A 252 9.90 5.71 9.54
C GLN A 252 9.34 6.98 8.89
N THR A 253 9.89 7.38 7.75
CA THR A 253 9.32 8.40 6.89
C THR A 253 8.70 7.76 5.66
N TYR A 254 7.69 8.43 5.12
CA TYR A 254 6.88 7.89 4.03
C TYR A 254 6.72 8.91 2.92
N ALA A 255 6.35 8.43 1.74
CA ALA A 255 5.83 9.28 0.69
C ALA A 255 4.50 8.73 0.19
N ILE A 256 3.69 9.59 -0.44
CA ILE A 256 2.55 9.16 -1.24
C ILE A 256 2.94 9.17 -2.72
N GLY A 257 2.83 8.02 -3.37
CA GLY A 257 2.90 7.90 -4.81
C GLY A 257 1.49 7.86 -5.39
N ILE A 258 1.23 8.75 -6.34
CA ILE A 258 -0.04 8.81 -7.07
C ILE A 258 0.28 8.50 -8.53
N LYS A 259 -0.46 7.58 -9.14
CA LYS A 259 -0.20 7.07 -10.49
C LYS A 259 -1.42 7.20 -11.39
N GLU A 260 -1.17 7.52 -12.65
CA GLU A 260 -2.10 7.36 -13.75
C GLU A 260 -1.47 6.46 -14.83
N LEU A 261 -2.30 5.67 -15.48
CA LEU A 261 -1.95 4.95 -16.68
C LEU A 261 -2.68 5.58 -17.87
N TRP A 262 -1.91 5.89 -18.91
CA TRP A 262 -2.42 6.53 -20.10
C TRP A 262 -2.17 5.65 -21.33
N GLU A 263 -3.20 5.51 -22.16
CA GLU A 263 -3.06 5.00 -23.53
C GLU A 263 -2.82 6.20 -24.44
N ILE A 264 -1.78 6.12 -25.26
CA ILE A 264 -1.31 7.25 -26.08
C ILE A 264 -1.21 6.86 -27.56
N PRO A 265 -1.27 7.86 -28.48
CA PRO A 265 -1.02 7.60 -29.90
C PRO A 265 0.39 7.05 -30.16
N ALA A 266 0.54 6.16 -31.15
CA ALA A 266 1.81 5.58 -31.55
C ALA A 266 2.89 6.63 -31.86
N ALA A 267 2.51 7.78 -32.40
CA ALA A 267 3.43 8.89 -32.72
C ALA A 267 4.12 9.49 -31.48
N ASN A 268 3.50 9.37 -30.31
CA ASN A 268 4.05 9.89 -29.05
C ASN A 268 4.76 8.79 -28.24
N HIS A 269 4.65 7.53 -28.67
CA HIS A 269 5.22 6.40 -27.94
C HIS A 269 6.74 6.31 -28.13
N ARG A 270 7.44 6.11 -27.02
CA ARG A 270 8.92 5.96 -26.98
C ARG A 270 9.25 4.72 -26.12
N PRO A 271 9.17 3.52 -26.69
CA PRO A 271 9.30 2.28 -25.91
C PRO A 271 10.64 2.23 -25.17
N GLY A 272 10.60 1.88 -23.90
CA GLY A 272 11.76 1.80 -23.02
C GLY A 272 12.25 3.12 -22.44
N LEU A 273 11.56 4.25 -22.70
CA LEU A 273 11.87 5.53 -22.04
C LEU A 273 11.54 5.46 -20.54
N VAL A 274 12.51 5.81 -19.72
CA VAL A 274 12.41 6.01 -18.27
C VAL A 274 12.81 7.45 -17.96
N GLU A 275 11.84 8.29 -17.61
CA GLU A 275 12.08 9.69 -17.30
C GLU A 275 11.69 9.99 -15.85
N HIS A 276 12.60 10.63 -15.11
CA HIS A 276 12.37 11.13 -13.76
C HIS A 276 12.55 12.65 -13.74
N ALA A 277 11.76 13.33 -12.91
CA ALA A 277 11.90 14.76 -12.75
C ALA A 277 11.77 15.19 -11.27
N VAL A 278 12.50 16.26 -10.92
CA VAL A 278 12.45 16.93 -9.62
C VAL A 278 12.29 18.44 -9.80
N GLY A 279 11.90 19.15 -8.75
CA GLY A 279 11.67 20.60 -8.75
C GLY A 279 10.20 20.95 -8.88
N TRP A 280 9.84 21.83 -9.83
CA TRP A 280 8.45 22.25 -10.01
C TRP A 280 7.52 21.04 -10.23
N PRO A 281 6.30 21.03 -9.64
CA PRO A 281 5.58 22.11 -8.97
C PRO A 281 5.86 22.23 -7.45
N LEU A 282 6.61 21.32 -6.86
CA LEU A 282 6.94 21.38 -5.44
C LEU A 282 7.90 22.54 -5.13
N ASP A 283 7.83 23.04 -3.91
CA ASP A 283 8.79 23.99 -3.41
C ASP A 283 10.11 23.30 -2.99
N SER A 284 11.14 24.11 -2.67
CA SER A 284 12.46 23.58 -2.33
C SER A 284 12.54 22.88 -0.96
N LYS A 285 11.47 22.90 -0.18
CA LYS A 285 11.37 22.28 1.15
C LYS A 285 10.56 21.00 1.16
N THR A 286 9.78 20.76 0.11
CA THR A 286 8.94 19.57 -0.05
C THR A 286 9.68 18.54 -0.89
N TYR A 287 10.00 17.40 -0.29
CA TYR A 287 10.62 16.28 -1.00
C TYR A 287 9.61 15.63 -1.95
N GLY A 288 10.08 15.26 -3.14
CA GLY A 288 9.25 14.56 -4.11
C GLY A 288 9.81 14.66 -5.52
N GLY A 289 9.05 14.14 -6.47
CA GLY A 289 9.41 14.08 -7.88
C GLY A 289 8.44 13.23 -8.66
N SER A 290 8.80 12.93 -9.90
CA SER A 290 7.94 12.13 -10.79
C SER A 290 8.70 11.01 -11.45
N TRP A 291 7.92 10.05 -11.93
CA TRP A 291 8.36 9.08 -12.94
C TRP A 291 7.41 9.10 -14.13
N LEU A 292 7.94 8.77 -15.31
CA LEU A 292 7.20 8.64 -16.55
C LEU A 292 7.87 7.58 -17.41
N TYR A 293 7.16 6.47 -17.67
CA TYR A 293 7.70 5.31 -18.36
C TYR A 293 6.81 4.92 -19.54
N HIS A 294 7.43 4.69 -20.71
CA HIS A 294 6.73 4.24 -21.90
C HIS A 294 6.91 2.74 -22.10
N PHE A 295 5.82 2.01 -22.21
CA PHE A 295 5.84 0.57 -22.46
C PHE A 295 4.66 0.13 -23.32
N THR A 296 4.74 -1.10 -23.83
CA THR A 296 3.66 -1.73 -24.56
C THR A 296 3.15 -2.92 -23.72
N ASP A 297 1.84 -3.04 -23.58
CA ASP A 297 1.26 -4.19 -22.88
C ASP A 297 1.11 -5.41 -23.82
N GLU A 298 0.65 -6.54 -23.28
CA GLU A 298 0.43 -7.77 -24.04
C GLU A 298 -0.62 -7.62 -25.15
N GLY A 299 -1.54 -6.67 -25.02
CA GLY A 299 -2.55 -6.31 -26.04
C GLY A 299 -2.01 -5.39 -27.13
N GLY A 300 -0.74 -5.02 -27.10
CA GLY A 300 -0.11 -4.13 -28.07
C GLY A 300 -0.49 -2.66 -27.93
N ARG A 301 -1.09 -2.25 -26.81
CA ARG A 301 -1.43 -0.85 -26.53
C ARG A 301 -0.17 -0.08 -26.15
N PHE A 302 -0.06 1.15 -26.64
CA PHE A 302 1.01 2.08 -26.32
C PHE A 302 0.67 2.82 -25.03
N LEU A 303 1.41 2.56 -23.97
CA LEU A 303 1.08 3.02 -22.62
C LEU A 303 2.17 3.94 -22.05
N VAL A 304 1.72 4.88 -21.24
CA VAL A 304 2.56 5.69 -20.34
C VAL A 304 2.12 5.44 -18.90
N SER A 305 3.03 4.86 -18.11
CA SER A 305 2.93 4.84 -16.66
C SER A 305 3.49 6.15 -16.13
N TYR A 306 2.64 6.99 -15.59
CA TYR A 306 3.00 8.28 -15.04
C TYR A 306 2.65 8.35 -13.57
N GLY A 307 3.55 8.89 -12.76
CA GLY A 307 3.25 9.12 -11.36
C GLY A 307 4.05 10.25 -10.73
N PHE A 308 3.55 10.69 -9.58
CA PHE A 308 4.09 11.78 -8.81
C PHE A 308 4.19 11.37 -7.33
N VAL A 309 5.35 11.61 -6.75
CA VAL A 309 5.66 11.27 -5.36
C VAL A 309 5.79 12.54 -4.54
N VAL A 310 5.18 12.56 -3.36
CA VAL A 310 5.33 13.63 -2.38
C VAL A 310 5.69 13.00 -1.03
N GLY A 311 6.84 13.38 -0.46
CA GLY A 311 7.23 12.98 0.89
C GLY A 311 6.22 13.50 1.91
N LEU A 312 5.76 12.63 2.83
CA LEU A 312 4.72 12.99 3.80
C LEU A 312 5.26 13.81 4.99
N ASP A 313 6.56 14.10 5.01
CA ASP A 313 7.21 15.01 5.95
C ASP A 313 6.98 16.50 5.61
N TYR A 314 6.26 16.85 4.55
CA TYR A 314 5.95 18.24 4.19
C TYR A 314 5.20 18.98 5.31
N SER A 315 5.43 20.30 5.40
CA SER A 315 4.95 21.12 6.53
C SER A 315 3.71 21.98 6.24
N ASN A 316 3.36 22.21 4.96
CA ASN A 316 2.24 23.07 4.60
C ASN A 316 0.91 22.30 4.56
N PRO A 317 -0.06 22.54 5.48
CA PRO A 317 -1.33 21.82 5.48
C PRO A 317 -2.23 22.12 4.27
N TRP A 318 -1.91 23.16 3.49
CA TRP A 318 -2.62 23.52 2.25
C TRP A 318 -2.13 22.74 1.02
N LEU A 319 -1.06 21.95 1.14
CA LEU A 319 -0.56 21.15 0.05
C LEU A 319 -1.47 19.94 -0.21
N SER A 320 -1.84 19.75 -1.47
CA SER A 320 -2.58 18.59 -1.97
C SER A 320 -1.69 17.79 -2.93
N PRO A 321 -1.21 16.60 -2.55
CA PRO A 321 -0.39 15.78 -3.44
C PRO A 321 -1.09 15.45 -4.77
N PHE A 322 -2.42 15.23 -4.74
CA PHE A 322 -3.22 15.00 -5.94
C PHE A 322 -3.18 16.20 -6.90
N ASP A 323 -3.42 17.41 -6.38
CA ASP A 323 -3.47 18.60 -7.22
C ASP A 323 -2.06 19.00 -7.70
N GLU A 324 -1.00 18.73 -6.93
CA GLU A 324 0.38 18.89 -7.41
C GLU A 324 0.70 17.95 -8.58
N MET A 325 0.24 16.70 -8.52
CA MET A 325 0.33 15.76 -9.64
C MET A 325 -0.40 16.28 -10.89
N GLN A 326 -1.61 16.85 -10.72
CA GLN A 326 -2.36 17.42 -11.85
C GLN A 326 -1.63 18.63 -12.45
N ARG A 327 -1.08 19.51 -11.61
CA ARG A 327 -0.24 20.66 -12.06
C ARG A 327 0.97 20.18 -12.83
N PHE A 328 1.68 19.19 -12.35
CA PHE A 328 2.89 18.67 -13.00
C PHE A 328 2.65 18.28 -14.45
N LYS A 329 1.51 17.66 -14.78
CA LYS A 329 1.16 17.30 -16.17
C LYS A 329 1.07 18.50 -17.12
N THR A 330 0.78 19.69 -16.59
CA THR A 330 0.65 20.92 -17.42
C THR A 330 2.00 21.50 -17.85
N HIS A 331 3.12 21.01 -17.31
CA HIS A 331 4.45 21.49 -17.70
C HIS A 331 4.73 21.21 -19.18
N PRO A 332 5.27 22.16 -19.96
CA PRO A 332 5.48 21.99 -21.42
C PRO A 332 6.31 20.75 -21.80
N ALA A 333 7.33 20.42 -21.02
CA ALA A 333 8.17 19.25 -21.29
C ALA A 333 7.45 17.91 -20.97
N ILE A 334 6.39 17.93 -20.16
CA ILE A 334 5.69 16.73 -19.68
C ILE A 334 4.41 16.49 -20.48
N ARG A 335 3.62 17.55 -20.73
CA ARG A 335 2.32 17.42 -21.39
C ARG A 335 2.37 16.72 -22.75
N GLN A 336 3.46 16.89 -23.50
CA GLN A 336 3.66 16.28 -24.82
C GLN A 336 3.53 14.74 -24.82
N HIS A 337 3.79 14.09 -23.69
CA HIS A 337 3.67 12.64 -23.57
C HIS A 337 2.20 12.17 -23.56
N PHE A 338 1.27 13.04 -23.21
CA PHE A 338 -0.15 12.75 -23.03
C PHE A 338 -1.04 13.27 -24.16
N GLU A 339 -0.52 14.11 -25.06
CA GLU A 339 -1.31 14.74 -26.13
C GLU A 339 -1.98 13.70 -27.03
N GLY A 340 -3.30 13.83 -27.21
CA GLY A 340 -4.11 12.87 -27.96
C GLY A 340 -4.34 11.52 -27.26
N GLY A 341 -3.83 11.35 -26.04
CA GLY A 341 -4.02 10.15 -25.25
C GLY A 341 -5.30 10.19 -24.39
N ARG A 342 -5.58 9.06 -23.76
CA ARG A 342 -6.65 8.94 -22.76
C ARG A 342 -6.15 8.27 -21.49
N ARG A 343 -6.58 8.76 -20.35
CA ARG A 343 -6.31 8.14 -19.05
C ARG A 343 -7.19 6.90 -18.88
N ILE A 344 -6.59 5.77 -18.52
CA ILE A 344 -7.28 4.49 -18.43
C ILE A 344 -7.28 3.88 -17.01
N SER A 345 -6.37 4.29 -16.13
CA SER A 345 -6.37 3.86 -14.74
C SER A 345 -5.77 4.94 -13.83
N TYR A 346 -6.12 4.87 -12.54
CA TYR A 346 -5.66 5.78 -11.49
C TYR A 346 -5.49 5.02 -10.18
N GLY A 347 -4.50 5.39 -9.40
CA GLY A 347 -4.33 4.83 -8.07
C GLY A 347 -3.35 5.62 -7.22
N ALA A 348 -3.30 5.29 -5.94
CA ALA A 348 -2.37 5.88 -5.00
C ALA A 348 -1.93 4.88 -3.94
N ARG A 349 -0.67 4.99 -3.50
CA ARG A 349 -0.13 4.16 -2.43
C ARG A 349 0.99 4.89 -1.70
N ALA A 350 1.01 4.77 -0.37
CA ALA A 350 2.17 5.19 0.41
C ALA A 350 3.31 4.18 0.23
N LEU A 351 4.53 4.66 0.40
CA LEU A 351 5.77 3.86 0.37
C LEU A 351 6.68 4.27 1.51
N SER A 352 7.49 3.32 2.01
CA SER A 352 8.39 3.53 3.13
C SER A 352 9.71 4.11 2.64
N GLU A 353 10.10 5.31 3.09
CA GLU A 353 11.30 6.03 2.62
C GLU A 353 12.38 6.22 3.69
N GLY A 354 12.22 5.65 4.89
CA GLY A 354 13.17 5.84 5.99
C GLY A 354 14.56 5.24 5.75
N GLY A 355 14.65 4.28 4.83
CA GLY A 355 15.92 3.63 4.50
C GLY A 355 16.42 2.69 5.61
N LEU A 356 17.71 2.34 5.55
CA LEU A 356 18.33 1.34 6.43
C LEU A 356 18.15 1.67 7.94
N GLN A 357 18.21 2.94 8.32
CA GLN A 357 18.12 3.39 9.72
C GLN A 357 16.74 3.14 10.35
N SER A 358 15.70 3.09 9.50
CA SER A 358 14.31 2.91 9.94
C SER A 358 13.83 1.46 9.84
N ILE A 359 14.66 0.53 9.35
CA ILE A 359 14.32 -0.90 9.32
C ILE A 359 14.22 -1.40 10.76
N PRO A 360 13.04 -1.95 11.18
CA PRO A 360 12.84 -2.46 12.54
C PRO A 360 13.66 -3.74 12.81
N LYS A 361 13.60 -4.27 14.01
CA LYS A 361 13.98 -5.68 14.27
C LYS A 361 13.12 -6.56 13.37
N LEU A 362 13.74 -7.43 12.59
CA LEU A 362 13.06 -8.17 11.54
C LEU A 362 12.30 -9.39 12.04
N THR A 363 12.73 -9.97 13.18
CA THR A 363 12.17 -11.19 13.75
C THR A 363 11.56 -10.95 15.13
N PHE A 364 10.61 -11.78 15.48
CA PHE A 364 9.97 -11.82 16.79
C PHE A 364 9.45 -13.26 17.05
N PRO A 365 9.07 -13.61 18.29
CA PRO A 365 8.54 -14.92 18.57
C PRO A 365 7.36 -15.30 17.67
N GLY A 366 7.53 -16.32 16.82
CA GLY A 366 6.53 -16.83 15.89
C GLY A 366 6.46 -16.11 14.55
N GLY A 367 7.41 -15.22 14.19
CA GLY A 367 7.33 -14.61 12.87
C GLY A 367 8.43 -13.64 12.48
N ALA A 368 8.22 -13.00 11.30
CA ALA A 368 9.13 -12.00 10.75
C ALA A 368 8.41 -10.97 9.87
N LEU A 369 9.05 -9.79 9.68
CA LEU A 369 8.64 -8.73 8.77
C LEU A 369 9.44 -8.81 7.46
N ILE A 370 8.76 -8.74 6.30
CA ILE A 370 9.40 -8.81 4.98
C ILE A 370 8.90 -7.70 4.05
N GLY A 371 9.69 -7.38 3.03
CA GLY A 371 9.34 -6.39 2.03
C GLY A 371 9.20 -4.98 2.56
N ASP A 372 8.31 -4.21 1.98
CA ASP A 372 8.05 -2.81 2.37
C ASP A 372 7.34 -2.69 3.73
N THR A 373 6.87 -3.79 4.29
CA THR A 373 6.42 -3.91 5.68
C THR A 373 7.54 -3.54 6.67
N ALA A 374 8.76 -3.98 6.37
CA ALA A 374 9.98 -3.60 7.11
C ALA A 374 10.65 -2.34 6.54
N GLY A 375 10.28 -1.88 5.34
CA GLY A 375 10.86 -0.70 4.70
C GLY A 375 12.06 -0.99 3.80
N PHE A 376 12.10 -2.14 3.15
CA PHE A 376 13.16 -2.51 2.20
C PHE A 376 13.00 -1.79 0.85
N LEU A 377 13.05 -0.47 0.85
CA LEU A 377 13.03 0.36 -0.37
C LEU A 377 14.38 1.06 -0.55
N ASN A 378 14.98 0.94 -1.73
CA ASN A 378 16.13 1.77 -2.10
C ASN A 378 15.61 3.09 -2.72
N VAL A 379 15.50 4.12 -1.88
CA VAL A 379 14.89 5.42 -2.23
C VAL A 379 15.62 6.10 -3.40
N PRO A 380 16.95 6.32 -3.36
CA PRO A 380 17.66 6.98 -4.49
C PRO A 380 17.66 6.15 -5.77
N LYS A 381 17.48 4.84 -5.69
CA LYS A 381 17.35 3.96 -6.87
C LYS A 381 15.93 4.00 -7.45
N ILE A 382 14.95 4.49 -6.67
CA ILE A 382 13.50 4.48 -7.00
C ILE A 382 13.02 3.04 -7.30
N LYS A 383 13.54 2.08 -6.56
CA LYS A 383 13.22 0.65 -6.72
C LYS A 383 13.14 -0.06 -5.38
N GLY A 384 12.07 -0.83 -5.19
CA GLY A 384 11.83 -1.61 -3.98
C GLY A 384 11.49 -3.09 -4.25
N THR A 385 11.04 -3.42 -5.45
CA THR A 385 10.52 -4.77 -5.75
C THR A 385 11.60 -5.85 -5.58
N HIS A 386 12.81 -5.65 -6.13
CA HIS A 386 13.93 -6.58 -5.97
C HIS A 386 14.35 -6.76 -4.51
N ALA A 387 14.37 -5.66 -3.75
CA ALA A 387 14.68 -5.69 -2.32
C ALA A 387 13.59 -6.41 -1.51
N ALA A 388 12.31 -6.16 -1.85
CA ALA A 388 11.18 -6.84 -1.23
C ALA A 388 11.22 -8.35 -1.48
N MET A 389 11.44 -8.78 -2.73
CA MET A 389 11.59 -10.20 -3.07
C MET A 389 12.77 -10.83 -2.34
N LYS A 390 13.95 -10.17 -2.34
CA LYS A 390 15.14 -10.70 -1.65
C LYS A 390 14.91 -10.86 -0.15
N SER A 391 14.29 -9.89 0.51
CA SER A 391 13.97 -10.01 1.93
C SER A 391 13.02 -11.18 2.21
N GLY A 392 12.04 -11.42 1.33
CA GLY A 392 11.15 -12.58 1.41
C GLY A 392 11.91 -13.91 1.28
N MET A 393 12.84 -14.00 0.34
CA MET A 393 13.69 -15.19 0.15
C MET A 393 14.54 -15.47 1.39
N LEU A 394 15.20 -14.43 1.94
CA LEU A 394 16.05 -14.56 3.13
C LEU A 394 15.27 -14.98 4.38
N ALA A 395 14.05 -14.45 4.54
CA ALA A 395 13.16 -14.87 5.62
C ALA A 395 12.69 -16.32 5.44
N ALA A 396 12.38 -16.71 4.21
CA ALA A 396 12.00 -18.09 3.87
C ALA A 396 13.14 -19.08 4.18
N GLU A 397 14.37 -18.73 3.86
CA GLU A 397 15.56 -19.53 4.19
C GLU A 397 15.72 -19.68 5.71
N ALA A 398 15.55 -18.60 6.46
CA ALA A 398 15.63 -18.64 7.93
C ALA A 398 14.49 -19.46 8.57
N VAL A 399 13.29 -19.39 8.00
CA VAL A 399 12.14 -20.18 8.44
C VAL A 399 12.32 -21.65 8.10
N ALA A 400 12.85 -21.98 6.92
CA ALA A 400 13.13 -23.38 6.55
C ALA A 400 14.14 -24.02 7.52
N ASP A 401 15.23 -23.31 7.86
CA ASP A 401 16.18 -23.77 8.89
C ASP A 401 15.47 -23.98 10.24
N ALA A 402 14.68 -22.99 10.68
CA ALA A 402 13.98 -23.05 11.95
C ALA A 402 12.95 -24.19 12.03
N LEU A 403 12.30 -24.53 10.93
CA LEU A 403 11.39 -25.69 10.86
C LEU A 403 12.15 -27.01 10.98
N ALA A 404 13.36 -27.09 10.38
CA ALA A 404 14.22 -28.26 10.48
C ALA A 404 14.85 -28.41 11.88
N ASP A 405 15.16 -27.30 12.55
CA ASP A 405 15.86 -27.24 13.84
C ASP A 405 14.90 -27.33 15.07
N GLY A 406 13.77 -27.99 14.93
CA GLY A 406 12.84 -28.20 16.04
C GLY A 406 11.98 -27.00 16.43
N ARG A 407 11.79 -26.06 15.51
CA ARG A 407 10.88 -24.90 15.60
C ARG A 407 11.19 -23.95 16.78
N PRO A 408 12.39 -23.33 16.82
CA PRO A 408 12.72 -22.33 17.83
C PRO A 408 11.72 -21.17 17.84
N ALA A 409 11.73 -20.37 18.91
CA ALA A 409 10.78 -19.26 19.05
C ALA A 409 10.85 -18.25 17.91
N GLU A 410 12.05 -17.92 17.42
CA GLU A 410 12.26 -16.95 16.32
C GLU A 410 13.08 -17.56 15.18
N PRO A 411 12.87 -17.17 13.91
CA PRO A 411 13.74 -17.50 12.79
C PRO A 411 14.99 -16.59 12.82
N ALA A 412 15.84 -16.77 13.84
CA ALA A 412 16.87 -15.82 14.26
C ALA A 412 17.97 -15.59 13.21
N THR A 413 18.18 -16.52 12.26
CA THR A 413 19.20 -16.39 11.22
C THR A 413 18.88 -15.30 10.16
N TYR A 414 17.63 -14.80 10.10
CA TYR A 414 17.20 -13.87 9.08
C TYR A 414 18.02 -12.56 9.07
N GLU A 415 18.25 -11.93 10.21
CA GLU A 415 19.03 -10.69 10.27
C GLU A 415 20.50 -10.88 9.85
N ALA A 416 21.12 -12.02 10.21
CA ALA A 416 22.47 -12.35 9.77
C ALA A 416 22.50 -12.56 8.25
N ARG A 417 21.59 -13.35 7.70
CA ARG A 417 21.42 -13.56 6.25
C ARG A 417 21.22 -12.24 5.50
N PHE A 418 20.41 -11.32 6.04
CA PHE A 418 20.24 -9.98 5.45
C PHE A 418 21.57 -9.22 5.38
N ARG A 419 22.35 -9.20 6.47
CA ARG A 419 23.66 -8.52 6.54
C ARG A 419 24.69 -9.09 5.59
N GLU A 420 24.67 -10.39 5.36
CA GLU A 420 25.57 -11.11 4.46
C GLU A 420 25.15 -11.03 2.99
N SER A 421 23.88 -10.70 2.72
CA SER A 421 23.35 -10.61 1.35
C SER A 421 23.77 -9.33 0.64
N TRP A 422 23.63 -9.31 -0.70
CA TRP A 422 23.83 -8.10 -1.50
C TRP A 422 22.88 -6.94 -1.16
N LEU A 423 21.77 -7.23 -0.50
CA LEU A 423 20.76 -6.22 -0.16
C LEU A 423 21.28 -5.24 0.91
N TYR A 424 22.03 -5.72 1.89
CA TYR A 424 22.57 -4.85 2.95
C TYR A 424 23.55 -3.78 2.43
N PRO A 425 24.61 -4.10 1.67
CA PRO A 425 25.51 -3.08 1.13
C PRO A 425 24.79 -2.12 0.15
N GLU A 426 23.78 -2.58 -0.57
CA GLU A 426 22.98 -1.70 -1.43
C GLU A 426 22.23 -0.64 -0.60
N LEU A 427 21.49 -1.05 0.43
CA LEU A 427 20.76 -0.12 1.30
C LEU A 427 21.70 0.73 2.15
N HIS A 428 22.83 0.17 2.60
CA HIS A 428 23.84 0.91 3.35
C HIS A 428 24.46 2.03 2.52
N GLY A 429 24.73 1.78 1.25
CA GLY A 429 25.23 2.80 0.32
C GLY A 429 24.26 3.94 0.07
N ALA A 430 22.95 3.68 0.17
CA ALA A 430 21.88 4.64 -0.07
C ALA A 430 21.45 5.44 1.18
N ARG A 431 21.90 5.04 2.39
CA ARG A 431 21.34 5.43 3.69
C ARG A 431 21.29 6.93 3.98
N ASN A 432 22.19 7.73 3.39
CA ASN A 432 22.30 9.15 3.68
C ASN A 432 21.49 10.06 2.74
N VAL A 433 21.03 9.55 1.60
CA VAL A 433 20.41 10.38 0.56
C VAL A 433 19.09 10.98 1.03
N ARG A 434 18.14 10.16 1.46
CA ARG A 434 16.81 10.65 1.89
C ARG A 434 16.88 11.59 3.11
N PRO A 435 17.65 11.28 4.18
CA PRO A 435 17.83 12.20 5.30
C PRO A 435 18.53 13.51 4.93
N ALA A 436 19.41 13.52 3.92
CA ALA A 436 20.03 14.74 3.43
C ALA A 436 18.99 15.70 2.84
N PHE A 437 18.04 15.21 2.05
CA PHE A 437 16.94 16.04 1.55
C PHE A 437 16.08 16.61 2.68
N ALA A 438 15.77 15.81 3.69
CA ALA A 438 15.00 16.27 4.84
C ALA A 438 15.72 17.41 5.62
N LYS A 439 17.06 17.32 5.74
CA LYS A 439 17.85 18.31 6.47
C LYS A 439 18.22 19.56 5.66
N LEU A 440 18.52 19.39 4.36
CA LEU A 440 19.14 20.41 3.52
C LEU A 440 18.20 20.96 2.44
N GLY A 441 16.97 20.43 2.34
CA GLY A 441 16.02 20.75 1.28
C GLY A 441 16.49 20.27 -0.10
N LEU A 442 15.78 20.71 -1.16
CA LEU A 442 16.01 20.23 -2.53
C LEU A 442 17.45 20.47 -3.02
N TYR A 443 17.91 21.72 -2.96
CA TYR A 443 19.23 22.08 -3.52
C TYR A 443 20.39 21.47 -2.75
N GLY A 444 20.35 21.54 -1.42
CA GLY A 444 21.35 20.92 -0.56
C GLY A 444 21.33 19.39 -0.64
N GLY A 445 20.14 18.81 -0.73
CA GLY A 445 19.95 17.38 -0.93
C GLY A 445 20.52 16.88 -2.26
N ILE A 446 20.29 17.61 -3.36
CA ILE A 446 20.90 17.29 -4.68
C ILE A 446 22.43 17.40 -4.60
N ALA A 447 22.96 18.47 -4.02
CA ALA A 447 24.40 18.67 -3.91
C ALA A 447 25.07 17.57 -3.06
N TYR A 448 24.46 17.24 -1.90
CA TYR A 448 24.93 16.13 -1.07
C TYR A 448 24.83 14.78 -1.80
N SER A 449 23.72 14.52 -2.46
CA SER A 449 23.54 13.26 -3.21
C SER A 449 24.58 13.11 -4.32
N ALA A 450 24.92 14.21 -5.01
CA ALA A 450 26.00 14.20 -5.98
C ALA A 450 27.35 13.90 -5.31
N LEU A 451 27.68 14.54 -4.18
CA LEU A 451 28.88 14.24 -3.41
C LEU A 451 28.93 12.76 -2.96
N ASP A 452 27.84 12.28 -2.36
CA ASP A 452 27.75 10.91 -1.85
C ASP A 452 27.88 9.87 -3.00
N THR A 453 27.23 10.13 -4.13
CA THR A 453 27.22 9.23 -5.27
C THR A 453 28.55 9.22 -6.03
N PHE A 454 29.06 10.39 -6.44
CA PHE A 454 30.19 10.47 -7.37
C PHE A 454 31.55 10.48 -6.66
N VAL A 455 31.63 11.03 -5.44
CA VAL A 455 32.87 11.14 -4.68
C VAL A 455 32.98 10.08 -3.60
N LEU A 456 32.02 10.01 -2.69
CA LEU A 456 32.05 9.08 -1.54
C LEU A 456 31.58 7.66 -1.91
N ARG A 457 30.86 7.51 -3.02
CA ARG A 457 30.36 6.21 -3.53
C ARG A 457 29.56 5.43 -2.47
N GLY A 458 28.73 6.12 -1.69
CA GLY A 458 27.95 5.55 -0.60
C GLY A 458 28.76 5.11 0.63
N LYS A 459 30.06 5.44 0.69
CA LYS A 459 31.00 5.05 1.76
C LYS A 459 31.27 6.19 2.77
N ALA A 460 30.33 7.14 2.91
CA ALA A 460 30.45 8.18 3.92
C ALA A 460 30.68 7.54 5.31
N PRO A 461 31.66 8.05 6.13
CA PRO A 461 31.90 7.50 7.47
C PRO A 461 30.86 7.90 8.51
N TRP A 462 29.89 8.73 8.13
CA TRP A 462 28.74 9.15 8.97
C TRP A 462 27.43 8.59 8.45
N THR A 463 26.42 8.61 9.31
CA THR A 463 25.04 8.30 8.97
C THR A 463 24.15 9.47 9.37
N PHE A 464 23.32 9.95 8.44
CA PHE A 464 22.26 10.91 8.75
C PHE A 464 21.04 10.18 9.28
N HIS A 465 20.33 10.80 10.20
CA HIS A 465 19.16 10.26 10.88
C HIS A 465 17.93 11.10 10.61
N HIS A 466 16.77 10.47 10.57
CA HIS A 466 15.47 11.12 10.60
C HIS A 466 15.14 11.55 12.03
N ALA A 467 14.71 12.81 12.20
CA ALA A 467 14.49 13.38 13.53
C ALA A 467 13.03 13.30 13.99
N HIS A 468 12.08 13.22 13.06
CA HIS A 468 10.64 13.34 13.33
C HIS A 468 9.84 12.34 12.51
N ALA A 469 8.69 11.93 13.04
CA ALA A 469 7.66 11.25 12.27
C ALA A 469 6.93 12.26 11.35
N ASP A 470 6.40 11.78 10.23
CA ASP A 470 5.83 12.66 9.18
C ASP A 470 4.64 13.51 9.66
N HIS A 471 3.83 12.99 10.60
CA HIS A 471 2.68 13.72 11.14
C HIS A 471 3.07 14.92 12.01
N GLU A 472 4.26 14.92 12.59
CA GLU A 472 4.75 15.98 13.48
C GLU A 472 5.18 17.24 12.71
N GLY A 473 5.46 17.11 11.41
CA GLY A 473 6.01 18.18 10.57
C GLY A 473 5.00 19.26 10.15
N LEU A 474 3.67 19.06 10.32
CA LEU A 474 2.67 20.02 9.87
C LEU A 474 2.68 21.31 10.70
N ARG A 475 2.75 22.46 10.02
CA ARG A 475 2.55 23.78 10.61
C ARG A 475 1.06 24.13 10.66
N GLN A 476 0.71 25.09 11.52
CA GLN A 476 -0.66 25.61 11.56
C GLN A 476 -1.06 26.24 10.21
N ALA A 477 -2.32 26.10 9.85
CA ALA A 477 -2.87 26.63 8.59
C ALA A 477 -2.73 28.17 8.52
N SER A 478 -2.93 28.87 9.65
CA SER A 478 -2.75 30.33 9.77
C SER A 478 -1.30 30.80 9.56
N ALA A 479 -0.32 29.93 9.85
CA ALA A 479 1.11 30.21 9.66
C ALA A 479 1.66 29.68 8.33
N SER A 480 0.79 29.24 7.42
CA SER A 480 1.16 28.61 6.15
C SER A 480 0.50 29.32 4.97
N THR A 481 1.23 29.40 3.87
CA THR A 481 0.69 29.99 2.64
C THR A 481 -0.34 29.05 2.00
N LYS A 482 -1.56 29.55 1.81
CA LYS A 482 -2.61 28.82 1.10
C LYS A 482 -2.20 28.61 -0.36
N ILE A 483 -2.35 27.39 -0.85
CA ILE A 483 -2.07 27.04 -2.23
C ILE A 483 -3.41 26.99 -2.98
N GLU A 484 -3.50 27.76 -4.06
CA GLU A 484 -4.66 27.73 -4.95
C GLU A 484 -4.33 26.86 -6.16
N TYR A 485 -5.16 25.87 -6.38
CA TYR A 485 -5.03 24.96 -7.51
C TYR A 485 -5.98 25.35 -8.64
N PRO A 486 -5.53 25.28 -9.91
CA PRO A 486 -6.39 25.55 -11.05
C PRO A 486 -7.49 24.48 -11.15
N LYS A 487 -8.64 24.85 -11.66
CA LYS A 487 -9.69 23.88 -12.00
C LYS A 487 -9.19 22.94 -13.08
N PRO A 488 -9.48 21.63 -12.99
CA PRO A 488 -9.10 20.67 -14.02
C PRO A 488 -9.84 20.96 -15.34
N ASP A 489 -9.18 20.66 -16.47
CA ASP A 489 -9.71 20.90 -17.81
C ASP A 489 -10.49 19.69 -18.39
N GLY A 490 -10.49 18.55 -17.71
CA GLY A 490 -11.15 17.32 -18.13
C GLY A 490 -10.47 16.59 -19.30
N THR A 491 -9.33 17.07 -19.77
CA THR A 491 -8.58 16.51 -20.91
C THR A 491 -7.20 16.04 -20.49
N LEU A 492 -6.40 16.91 -19.90
CA LEU A 492 -5.08 16.62 -19.36
C LEU A 492 -5.11 16.52 -17.84
N THR A 493 -5.92 17.36 -17.21
CA THR A 493 -6.08 17.43 -15.77
C THR A 493 -7.52 17.06 -15.38
N PHE A 494 -7.68 16.36 -14.26
CA PHE A 494 -8.95 15.79 -13.84
C PHE A 494 -9.23 16.07 -12.37
N ASP A 495 -10.50 16.04 -12.01
CA ASP A 495 -10.93 16.08 -10.62
C ASP A 495 -10.68 14.75 -9.91
N ARG A 496 -10.77 14.79 -8.58
CA ARG A 496 -10.44 13.66 -7.72
C ARG A 496 -11.45 12.52 -7.84
N LEU A 497 -12.74 12.83 -7.95
CA LEU A 497 -13.79 11.80 -8.00
C LEU A 497 -13.76 11.03 -9.33
N SER A 498 -13.59 11.73 -10.46
CA SER A 498 -13.41 11.06 -11.75
C SER A 498 -12.14 10.21 -11.81
N SER A 499 -11.13 10.55 -11.01
CA SER A 499 -9.92 9.73 -10.86
C SER A 499 -10.20 8.47 -10.02
N VAL A 500 -10.91 8.60 -8.92
CA VAL A 500 -11.31 7.45 -8.08
C VAL A 500 -12.17 6.46 -8.87
N PHE A 501 -13.06 6.95 -9.71
CA PHE A 501 -13.91 6.10 -10.56
C PHE A 501 -13.09 5.08 -11.38
N ILE A 502 -11.98 5.51 -11.98
CA ILE A 502 -11.12 4.61 -12.79
C ILE A 502 -10.06 3.86 -11.97
N SER A 503 -10.10 3.94 -10.64
CA SER A 503 -9.35 3.04 -9.76
C SER A 503 -10.08 1.71 -9.54
N ASN A 504 -11.32 1.62 -10.00
CA ASN A 504 -12.25 0.50 -9.79
C ASN A 504 -12.39 0.13 -8.32
N THR A 505 -12.24 1.12 -7.40
CA THR A 505 -12.42 0.85 -5.98
C THR A 505 -13.88 0.56 -5.68
N ASN A 506 -14.13 -0.51 -4.97
CA ASN A 506 -15.45 -0.92 -4.53
C ASN A 506 -15.35 -1.56 -3.14
N HIS A 507 -16.26 -1.20 -2.25
CA HIS A 507 -16.37 -1.77 -0.92
C HIS A 507 -17.81 -2.19 -0.67
N GLU A 508 -18.03 -3.15 0.21
CA GLU A 508 -19.38 -3.45 0.69
C GLU A 508 -19.97 -2.19 1.33
N GLU A 509 -21.15 -1.77 0.85
CA GLU A 509 -21.77 -0.53 1.33
C GLU A 509 -22.19 -0.62 2.79
N ASN A 510 -22.67 -1.78 3.22
CA ASN A 510 -23.23 -1.98 4.56
C ASN A 510 -22.20 -2.55 5.54
N GLN A 511 -20.90 -2.24 5.37
CA GLN A 511 -19.88 -2.58 6.36
C GLN A 511 -19.51 -1.38 7.24
N PRO A 512 -18.95 -1.59 8.44
CA PRO A 512 -18.38 -0.52 9.26
C PRO A 512 -17.24 0.18 8.51
N ALA A 513 -17.14 1.50 8.66
CA ALA A 513 -16.02 2.24 8.05
C ALA A 513 -14.68 1.72 8.57
N HIS A 514 -13.80 1.35 7.64
CA HIS A 514 -12.45 0.89 7.95
C HIS A 514 -11.47 2.04 8.29
N LEU A 515 -11.93 3.26 8.19
CA LEU A 515 -11.24 4.48 8.60
C LEU A 515 -11.84 4.94 9.93
N ARG A 516 -11.20 4.55 11.04
CA ARG A 516 -11.72 4.76 12.39
C ARG A 516 -11.10 5.99 13.03
N LEU A 517 -11.91 6.75 13.75
CA LEU A 517 -11.42 7.82 14.63
C LEU A 517 -11.26 7.26 16.05
N LYS A 518 -10.09 7.47 16.68
CA LYS A 518 -9.87 7.12 18.08
C LYS A 518 -10.77 7.97 18.99
N ASP A 519 -10.90 9.27 18.65
CA ASP A 519 -11.71 10.25 19.34
C ASP A 519 -12.36 11.19 18.30
N PRO A 520 -13.66 11.04 18.01
CA PRO A 520 -14.37 11.91 17.08
C PRO A 520 -14.35 13.39 17.44
N ALA A 521 -14.34 13.74 18.74
CA ALA A 521 -14.36 15.14 19.19
C ALA A 521 -13.03 15.86 18.94
N ARG A 522 -11.92 15.12 18.88
CA ARG A 522 -10.58 15.68 18.68
C ARG A 522 -10.40 16.31 17.30
N TRP A 523 -11.14 15.87 16.31
CA TRP A 523 -10.99 16.36 14.94
C TRP A 523 -11.37 17.85 14.82
N GLU A 524 -12.51 18.27 15.35
CA GLU A 524 -12.96 19.67 15.26
C GLU A 524 -11.97 20.62 15.95
N GLY A 525 -11.61 20.36 17.19
CA GLY A 525 -10.73 21.24 17.98
C GLY A 525 -9.27 21.25 17.53
N VAL A 526 -8.80 20.30 16.74
CA VAL A 526 -7.40 20.25 16.31
C VAL A 526 -7.27 20.25 14.79
N ASN A 527 -7.78 19.23 14.10
CA ASN A 527 -7.57 19.11 12.65
C ASN A 527 -8.25 20.24 11.89
N TRP A 528 -9.48 20.59 12.28
CA TRP A 528 -10.23 21.68 11.66
C TRP A 528 -9.67 23.04 12.08
N GLU A 529 -9.66 23.35 13.36
CA GLU A 529 -9.29 24.71 13.83
C GLU A 529 -7.83 25.07 13.55
N ARG A 530 -6.90 24.15 13.77
CA ARG A 530 -5.46 24.45 13.67
C ARG A 530 -4.88 24.20 12.29
N PHE A 531 -5.37 23.17 11.58
CA PHE A 531 -4.80 22.70 10.33
C PHE A 531 -5.76 22.80 9.13
N ALA A 532 -6.98 23.33 9.34
CA ALA A 532 -8.01 23.51 8.34
C ALA A 532 -8.37 22.20 7.61
N SER A 533 -8.55 21.08 8.36
CA SER A 533 -8.91 19.75 7.82
C SER A 533 -7.91 19.25 6.76
N PRO A 534 -6.65 18.98 7.10
CA PRO A 534 -5.61 18.64 6.12
C PRO A 534 -5.89 17.31 5.41
N GLU A 535 -6.65 16.40 6.03
CA GLU A 535 -7.08 15.12 5.47
C GLU A 535 -7.90 15.28 4.20
N SER A 536 -8.63 16.36 4.05
CA SER A 536 -9.36 16.68 2.81
C SER A 536 -8.43 16.96 1.62
N ARG A 537 -7.16 17.27 1.89
CA ARG A 537 -6.14 17.59 0.89
C ARG A 537 -5.12 16.49 0.68
N TYR A 538 -4.60 15.87 1.75
CA TYR A 538 -3.64 14.79 1.58
C TYR A 538 -4.28 13.47 1.11
N CYS A 539 -5.61 13.30 1.28
CA CYS A 539 -6.30 12.15 0.74
C CYS A 539 -6.43 12.25 -0.78
N PRO A 540 -5.85 11.31 -1.56
CA PRO A 540 -5.91 11.34 -3.02
C PRO A 540 -7.25 10.87 -3.58
N ALA A 541 -8.18 10.43 -2.71
CA ALA A 541 -9.41 9.76 -3.11
C ALA A 541 -10.70 10.47 -2.65
N GLY A 542 -10.62 11.69 -2.07
CA GLY A 542 -11.81 12.42 -1.65
C GLY A 542 -12.63 11.72 -0.57
N VAL A 543 -11.95 11.04 0.35
CA VAL A 543 -12.61 10.30 1.43
C VAL A 543 -13.11 11.24 2.53
N TYR A 544 -12.43 12.34 2.77
CA TYR A 544 -12.68 13.23 3.92
C TYR A 544 -13.25 14.57 3.49
N GLU A 545 -14.37 14.95 4.12
CA GLU A 545 -15.04 16.23 3.92
C GLU A 545 -15.37 16.86 5.27
N ALA A 546 -15.04 18.15 5.41
CA ALA A 546 -15.52 18.94 6.53
C ALA A 546 -16.92 19.47 6.19
N VAL A 547 -17.93 19.05 6.94
CA VAL A 547 -19.33 19.43 6.74
C VAL A 547 -19.78 20.33 7.86
N GLU A 548 -20.29 21.52 7.52
CA GLU A 548 -20.90 22.42 8.49
C GLU A 548 -22.21 21.84 9.03
N THR A 549 -22.40 21.96 10.33
CA THR A 549 -23.60 21.51 11.06
C THR A 549 -24.29 22.71 11.70
N GLU A 550 -25.47 22.49 12.30
CA GLU A 550 -26.22 23.54 13.00
C GLU A 550 -25.36 24.24 14.06
N GLY A 551 -25.47 25.56 14.14
CA GLY A 551 -24.70 26.37 15.10
C GLY A 551 -23.30 26.75 14.65
N GLY A 552 -22.90 26.49 13.39
CA GLY A 552 -21.58 26.83 12.86
C GLY A 552 -20.48 25.85 13.27
N HIS A 553 -20.83 24.72 13.87
CA HIS A 553 -19.92 23.62 14.13
C HIS A 553 -19.60 22.83 12.88
N HIS A 554 -18.51 22.08 12.90
CA HIS A 554 -18.10 21.24 11.79
C HIS A 554 -17.95 19.79 12.24
N ARG A 555 -18.27 18.86 11.33
CA ARG A 555 -17.99 17.44 11.53
C ARG A 555 -17.21 16.86 10.36
N LEU A 556 -16.39 15.86 10.63
CA LEU A 556 -15.73 15.09 9.58
C LEU A 556 -16.69 14.06 9.01
N GLN A 557 -16.95 14.17 7.72
CA GLN A 557 -17.61 13.12 6.95
C GLN A 557 -16.56 12.22 6.32
N ILE A 558 -16.75 10.91 6.48
CA ILE A 558 -15.83 9.89 5.94
C ILE A 558 -16.56 9.08 4.86
N ASN A 559 -16.23 9.32 3.60
CA ASN A 559 -16.75 8.62 2.43
C ASN A 559 -15.86 7.38 2.17
N ALA A 560 -15.96 6.37 3.04
CA ALA A 560 -15.09 5.20 3.04
C ALA A 560 -15.12 4.41 1.72
N GLN A 561 -16.21 4.48 0.96
CA GLN A 561 -16.37 3.88 -0.37
C GLN A 561 -15.32 4.33 -1.38
N ASN A 562 -14.84 5.58 -1.26
CA ASN A 562 -13.84 6.14 -2.16
C ASN A 562 -12.40 5.70 -1.83
N CYS A 563 -12.20 4.97 -0.73
CA CYS A 563 -10.86 4.66 -0.23
C CYS A 563 -10.10 3.73 -1.18
N VAL A 564 -8.92 4.16 -1.62
CA VAL A 564 -8.00 3.38 -2.48
C VAL A 564 -6.88 2.69 -1.66
N HIS A 565 -7.05 2.54 -0.36
CA HIS A 565 -6.13 1.86 0.56
C HIS A 565 -4.70 2.42 0.57
N CYS A 566 -4.50 3.70 0.26
CA CYS A 566 -3.17 4.32 0.21
C CYS A 566 -2.53 4.52 1.59
N LYS A 567 -3.33 4.55 2.66
CA LYS A 567 -2.90 4.70 4.08
C LYS A 567 -2.28 6.06 4.45
N THR A 568 -2.33 7.04 3.56
CA THR A 568 -1.79 8.38 3.84
C THR A 568 -2.38 9.03 5.09
N CYS A 569 -3.68 8.80 5.34
CA CYS A 569 -4.37 9.33 6.52
C CYS A 569 -3.85 8.73 7.84
N ASP A 570 -3.58 7.44 7.89
CA ASP A 570 -3.00 6.75 9.05
C ASP A 570 -1.54 7.21 9.32
N ILE A 571 -0.87 7.77 8.31
CA ILE A 571 0.51 8.26 8.42
C ILE A 571 0.53 9.77 8.77
N LYS A 572 -0.22 10.59 8.04
CA LYS A 572 -0.08 12.05 8.01
C LYS A 572 -1.02 12.79 8.96
N ASP A 573 -2.02 12.14 9.52
CA ASP A 573 -2.92 12.81 10.48
C ASP A 573 -2.15 13.42 11.65
N PRO A 574 -2.18 14.75 11.85
CA PRO A 574 -1.35 15.43 12.84
C PRO A 574 -1.64 14.99 14.27
N THR A 575 -2.80 14.43 14.52
CA THR A 575 -3.20 13.93 15.84
C THR A 575 -3.11 12.42 15.98
N GLN A 576 -2.76 11.70 14.90
CA GLN A 576 -2.78 10.23 14.82
C GLN A 576 -4.12 9.65 15.28
N ASN A 577 -5.20 10.40 15.02
CA ASN A 577 -6.58 10.06 15.37
C ASN A 577 -7.23 9.13 14.33
N ILE A 578 -6.86 9.30 13.05
CA ILE A 578 -7.37 8.46 11.97
C ILE A 578 -6.57 7.16 11.92
N VAL A 579 -7.24 6.04 12.10
CA VAL A 579 -6.64 4.70 12.02
C VAL A 579 -7.26 3.93 10.87
N TRP A 580 -6.41 3.51 9.94
CA TRP A 580 -6.82 2.58 8.89
C TRP A 580 -6.79 1.15 9.44
N VAL A 581 -7.89 0.43 9.35
CA VAL A 581 -8.01 -1.00 9.63
C VAL A 581 -8.41 -1.74 8.36
N THR A 582 -8.17 -3.04 8.32
CA THR A 582 -8.53 -3.85 7.14
C THR A 582 -10.06 -3.90 7.00
N PRO A 583 -10.65 -3.52 5.84
CA PRO A 583 -12.07 -3.73 5.55
C PRO A 583 -12.37 -5.21 5.29
N GLU A 584 -13.63 -5.52 5.02
CA GLU A 584 -14.02 -6.82 4.48
C GLU A 584 -13.15 -7.22 3.29
N GLY A 585 -12.81 -8.49 3.20
CA GLY A 585 -11.99 -9.04 2.14
C GLY A 585 -12.69 -9.00 0.77
N GLY A 586 -11.91 -8.95 -0.29
CA GLY A 586 -12.41 -8.89 -1.67
C GLY A 586 -12.72 -7.47 -2.17
N GLY A 587 -12.93 -6.51 -1.25
CA GLY A 587 -13.19 -5.11 -1.57
C GLY A 587 -11.91 -4.26 -1.71
N GLY A 588 -12.07 -3.00 -2.15
CA GLY A 588 -11.00 -2.04 -2.37
C GLY A 588 -10.72 -1.77 -3.84
N PRO A 589 -9.59 -1.14 -4.19
CA PRO A 589 -9.24 -0.85 -5.58
C PRO A 589 -8.95 -2.12 -6.38
N ASN A 590 -9.24 -2.08 -7.68
CA ASN A 590 -8.78 -3.09 -8.63
C ASN A 590 -7.99 -2.41 -9.75
N TYR A 591 -6.68 -2.40 -9.60
CA TYR A 591 -5.76 -1.68 -10.48
C TYR A 591 -5.40 -2.51 -11.71
N VAL A 592 -6.14 -2.31 -12.80
CA VAL A 592 -5.89 -3.02 -14.07
C VAL A 592 -4.65 -2.43 -14.76
N GLY A 593 -3.64 -3.27 -15.02
CA GLY A 593 -2.43 -2.91 -15.76
C GLY A 593 -1.43 -2.01 -15.01
N MET A 594 -1.60 -1.83 -13.70
CA MET A 594 -0.78 -0.91 -12.88
C MET A 594 0.43 -1.57 -12.23
#